data_b0dc937d2dde317ffd4f470371dabc65
#
_entry.id   b0dc937d2dde317ffd4f470371dabc65
#
_cell.length_a   1.000
_cell.length_b   1.000
_cell.length_c   1.000
_cell.angle_alpha   90.00
_cell.angle_beta   90.00
_cell.angle_gamma   90.00
#
_symmetry.space_group_name_H-M   'P 1'
#
loop_
_entity.id
_entity.type
_entity.pdbx_description
1 polymer ?
#
loop_
_entity_poly.entity_id
_entity_poly.type
_entity_poly.pdbx_seq_one_letter_code
_entity_poly.pdbx_strand_id
1 'polypeptide(L)'
;MTTRNVLGVTAFVCGALFAAAPASAHHSFAAEWDSMKCRDFTGVLRKLDWQNPHPYFFVDVKENGKVEQWSFQAYSPVTLRRNGTDRQVFLDNIDKDVWIRGCLSKTGKPNAAAAGTLKFSDGVLRQVGQLQD
;
A
#
# COMPACT_ATOMS: atom_id res chain seq x y z
N MET A 1 -57.59 54.83 11.46
CA MET A 1 -57.46 53.39 11.72
C MET A 1 -56.25 52.87 11.02
N THR A 2 -55.22 52.60 11.75
CA THR A 2 -53.88 52.32 11.25
C THR A 2 -53.61 50.80 11.25
N THR A 3 -53.53 50.24 10.08
CA THR A 3 -53.07 48.85 9.89
C THR A 3 -51.55 48.82 9.88
N ARG A 4 -50.98 48.25 10.90
CA ARG A 4 -49.52 48.07 11.01
C ARG A 4 -49.16 46.78 10.25
N ASN A 5 -48.47 46.95 9.14
CA ASN A 5 -47.85 45.88 8.41
C ASN A 5 -46.63 45.36 9.20
N VAL A 6 -46.70 44.15 9.66
CA VAL A 6 -45.59 43.44 10.24
C VAL A 6 -44.86 42.74 9.08
N LEU A 7 -43.75 43.32 8.66
CA LEU A 7 -42.83 42.66 7.74
C LEU A 7 -42.09 41.56 8.52
N GLY A 8 -42.46 40.32 8.23
CA GLY A 8 -41.72 39.18 8.68
C GLY A 8 -40.38 39.07 7.90
N VAL A 9 -39.30 39.34 8.59
CA VAL A 9 -37.96 39.07 8.06
C VAL A 9 -37.70 37.56 8.18
N THR A 10 -37.87 36.85 7.09
CA THR A 10 -37.49 35.44 7.01
C THR A 10 -35.95 35.38 6.82
N ALA A 11 -35.24 35.15 7.89
CA ALA A 11 -33.81 34.90 7.84
C ALA A 11 -33.56 33.54 7.14
N PHE A 12 -33.11 33.59 5.90
CA PHE A 12 -32.67 32.42 5.13
C PHE A 12 -31.31 32.02 5.66
N VAL A 13 -31.31 31.09 6.62
CA VAL A 13 -30.07 30.46 7.08
C VAL A 13 -29.60 29.48 5.99
N CYS A 14 -28.79 29.96 5.09
CA CYS A 14 -28.02 29.09 4.19
C CYS A 14 -27.00 28.30 5.03
N GLY A 15 -27.43 27.11 5.49
CA GLY A 15 -26.54 26.12 6.04
C GLY A 15 -25.59 25.64 4.92
N ALA A 16 -24.37 26.16 4.90
CA ALA A 16 -23.32 25.61 4.08
C ALA A 16 -23.00 24.21 4.63
N LEU A 17 -23.64 23.20 4.06
CA LEU A 17 -23.22 21.82 4.19
C LEU A 17 -21.85 21.72 3.51
N PHE A 18 -20.78 21.87 4.30
CA PHE A 18 -19.47 21.42 3.90
C PHE A 18 -19.56 19.90 3.76
N ALA A 19 -19.85 19.44 2.54
CA ALA A 19 -19.59 18.06 2.16
C ALA A 19 -18.09 17.85 2.31
N ALA A 20 -17.66 17.31 3.45
CA ALA A 20 -16.34 16.76 3.61
C ALA A 20 -16.25 15.60 2.61
N ALA A 21 -15.77 15.90 1.41
CA ALA A 21 -15.36 14.86 0.48
C ALA A 21 -14.34 14.00 1.23
N PRO A 22 -14.52 12.67 1.28
CA PRO A 22 -13.48 11.81 1.83
C PRO A 22 -12.23 12.13 1.03
N ALA A 23 -11.24 12.74 1.67
CA ALA A 23 -9.92 12.86 1.10
C ALA A 23 -9.43 11.42 0.94
N SER A 24 -9.59 10.89 -0.27
CA SER A 24 -9.03 9.62 -0.67
C SER A 24 -7.52 9.81 -0.58
N ALA A 25 -6.95 9.44 0.56
CA ALA A 25 -5.52 9.38 0.75
C ALA A 25 -4.96 8.19 -0.04
N HIS A 26 -5.23 8.17 -1.34
CA HIS A 26 -4.45 7.39 -2.27
C HIS A 26 -3.13 8.14 -2.44
N HIS A 27 -2.21 7.88 -1.52
CA HIS A 27 -0.82 8.16 -1.81
C HIS A 27 -0.53 7.48 -3.14
N SER A 28 -0.32 8.28 -4.19
CA SER A 28 0.00 7.71 -5.48
C SER A 28 1.30 6.92 -5.33
N PHE A 29 1.41 5.77 -5.97
CA PHE A 29 2.66 5.00 -6.02
C PHE A 29 3.87 5.93 -6.26
N ALA A 30 3.74 6.83 -7.23
CA ALA A 30 4.78 7.77 -7.61
C ALA A 30 5.19 8.78 -6.51
N ALA A 31 4.37 9.00 -5.49
CA ALA A 31 4.71 9.86 -4.36
C ALA A 31 5.65 9.18 -3.36
N GLU A 32 5.51 7.88 -3.18
CA GLU A 32 6.25 7.12 -2.17
C GLU A 32 7.38 6.27 -2.73
N TRP A 33 7.22 5.78 -3.98
CA TRP A 33 8.10 4.78 -4.59
C TRP A 33 8.75 5.30 -5.86
N ASP A 34 10.00 4.93 -6.06
CA ASP A 34 10.80 5.36 -7.20
C ASP A 34 10.78 4.30 -8.30
N SER A 35 9.94 4.53 -9.32
CA SER A 35 9.83 3.65 -10.48
C SER A 35 11.13 3.50 -11.28
N MET A 36 12.06 4.44 -11.12
CA MET A 36 13.38 4.37 -11.76
C MET A 36 14.40 3.57 -10.95
N LYS A 37 14.05 3.20 -9.72
CA LYS A 37 14.91 2.44 -8.80
C LYS A 37 14.26 1.14 -8.37
N CYS A 38 13.81 0.37 -9.36
CA CYS A 38 13.31 -0.98 -9.14
C CYS A 38 14.43 -2.00 -9.35
N ARG A 39 14.50 -2.97 -8.45
CA ARG A 39 15.51 -4.04 -8.51
C ARG A 39 14.99 -5.35 -7.97
N ASP A 40 15.77 -6.38 -8.16
CA ASP A 40 15.51 -7.70 -7.63
C ASP A 40 16.08 -7.85 -6.22
N PHE A 41 15.33 -8.53 -5.38
CA PHE A 41 15.72 -8.93 -4.03
C PHE A 41 15.56 -10.44 -3.89
N THR A 42 16.48 -11.05 -3.15
CA THR A 42 16.37 -12.45 -2.77
C THR A 42 16.66 -12.57 -1.28
N GLY A 43 15.85 -13.32 -0.58
CA GLY A 43 16.00 -13.47 0.85
C GLY A 43 15.01 -14.47 1.43
N VAL A 44 14.85 -14.43 2.75
CA VAL A 44 13.95 -15.32 3.50
C VAL A 44 12.79 -14.51 4.05
N LEU A 45 11.56 -14.91 3.72
CA LEU A 45 10.36 -14.28 4.27
C LEU A 45 10.26 -14.57 5.77
N ARG A 46 10.20 -13.51 6.59
CA ARG A 46 10.18 -13.66 8.06
C ARG A 46 8.87 -13.31 8.71
N LYS A 47 8.17 -12.33 8.17
CA LYS A 47 6.96 -11.82 8.82
C LYS A 47 5.98 -11.30 7.78
N LEU A 48 4.71 -11.40 8.08
CA LEU A 48 3.61 -10.77 7.37
C LEU A 48 2.81 -9.90 8.36
N ASP A 49 2.61 -8.65 7.97
CA ASP A 49 1.68 -7.72 8.64
C ASP A 49 0.50 -7.49 7.70
N TRP A 50 -0.58 -8.26 7.92
CA TRP A 50 -1.76 -8.26 7.04
C TRP A 50 -2.77 -7.24 7.50
N GLN A 51 -2.70 -6.04 6.92
CA GLN A 51 -3.52 -4.90 7.30
C GLN A 51 -4.09 -4.16 6.09
N ASN A 52 -5.09 -3.32 6.34
CA ASN A 52 -5.58 -2.33 5.38
C ASN A 52 -4.87 -0.98 5.63
N PRO A 53 -4.69 -0.14 4.60
CA PRO A 53 -4.99 -0.39 3.19
C PRO A 53 -3.99 -1.29 2.48
N HIS A 54 -2.79 -1.47 3.01
CA HIS A 54 -1.70 -2.23 2.40
C HIS A 54 -1.04 -3.16 3.41
N PRO A 55 -0.97 -4.46 3.12
CA PRO A 55 -0.11 -5.38 3.85
C PRO A 55 1.36 -5.05 3.64
N TYR A 56 2.16 -5.38 4.65
CA TYR A 56 3.61 -5.38 4.58
C TYR A 56 4.14 -6.78 4.88
N PHE A 57 5.15 -7.19 4.16
CA PHE A 57 5.90 -8.39 4.49
C PHE A 57 7.38 -8.07 4.63
N PHE A 58 8.06 -8.83 5.47
CA PHE A 58 9.43 -8.55 5.89
C PHE A 58 10.32 -9.70 5.47
N VAL A 59 11.42 -9.37 4.81
CA VAL A 59 12.36 -10.32 4.23
C VAL A 59 13.76 -10.01 4.71
N ASP A 60 14.46 -11.03 5.20
CA ASP A 60 15.88 -10.96 5.48
C ASP A 60 16.64 -11.09 4.16
N VAL A 61 17.15 -9.98 3.66
CA VAL A 61 17.92 -9.89 2.42
C VAL A 61 19.41 -9.96 2.74
N LYS A 62 20.12 -10.85 2.10
CA LYS A 62 21.57 -10.98 2.26
C LYS A 62 22.29 -10.29 1.10
N GLU A 63 22.97 -9.18 1.41
CA GLU A 63 23.77 -8.43 0.44
C GLU A 63 25.13 -8.08 1.04
N ASN A 64 26.20 -8.23 0.25
CA ASN A 64 27.57 -7.88 0.65
C ASN A 64 28.01 -8.52 1.99
N GLY A 65 27.57 -9.74 2.27
CA GLY A 65 27.88 -10.48 3.50
C GLY A 65 27.09 -10.04 4.74
N LYS A 66 26.18 -9.06 4.60
CA LYS A 66 25.28 -8.60 5.67
C LYS A 66 23.88 -9.10 5.40
N VAL A 67 23.15 -9.35 6.49
CA VAL A 67 21.71 -9.64 6.45
C VAL A 67 20.98 -8.41 6.98
N GLU A 68 20.10 -7.86 6.16
CA GLU A 68 19.27 -6.71 6.53
C GLU A 68 17.80 -7.05 6.30
N GLN A 69 16.95 -6.70 7.26
CA GLN A 69 15.53 -6.88 7.10
C GLN A 69 14.96 -5.74 6.26
N TRP A 70 14.28 -6.12 5.19
CA TRP A 70 13.56 -5.23 4.28
C TRP A 70 12.06 -5.35 4.48
N SER A 71 11.36 -4.22 4.44
CA SER A 71 9.90 -4.17 4.41
C SER A 71 9.41 -3.95 2.99
N PHE A 72 8.44 -4.75 2.56
CA PHE A 72 7.82 -4.65 1.25
C PHE A 72 6.34 -4.37 1.39
N GLN A 73 5.87 -3.28 0.77
CA GLN A 73 4.46 -2.97 0.67
C GLN A 73 3.85 -3.74 -0.50
N ALA A 74 2.67 -4.30 -0.29
CA ALA A 74 1.90 -5.00 -1.32
C ALA A 74 0.59 -4.27 -1.65
N TYR A 75 -0.16 -4.77 -2.64
CA TYR A 75 -1.54 -4.35 -2.92
C TYR A 75 -2.44 -4.57 -1.70
N SER A 76 -3.62 -3.93 -1.73
CA SER A 76 -4.64 -4.16 -0.69
C SER A 76 -5.00 -5.64 -0.57
N PRO A 77 -5.46 -6.09 0.62
CA PRO A 77 -5.89 -7.47 0.83
C PRO A 77 -6.92 -7.97 -0.18
N VAL A 78 -7.83 -7.07 -0.61
CA VAL A 78 -8.85 -7.41 -1.61
C VAL A 78 -8.21 -7.69 -2.97
N THR A 79 -7.29 -6.84 -3.41
CA THR A 79 -6.58 -6.99 -4.68
C THR A 79 -5.73 -8.25 -4.69
N LEU A 80 -4.99 -8.51 -3.61
CA LEU A 80 -4.17 -9.71 -3.47
C LEU A 80 -5.00 -10.99 -3.59
N ARG A 81 -6.16 -11.05 -2.90
CA ARG A 81 -7.06 -12.20 -3.04
C ARG A 81 -7.57 -12.41 -4.46
N ARG A 82 -7.92 -11.32 -5.16
CA ARG A 82 -8.35 -11.38 -6.58
C ARG A 82 -7.24 -11.92 -7.49
N ASN A 83 -6.00 -11.62 -7.15
CA ASN A 83 -4.82 -12.09 -7.90
C ASN A 83 -4.36 -13.50 -7.46
N GLY A 84 -5.11 -14.18 -6.60
CA GLY A 84 -4.77 -15.53 -6.13
C GLY A 84 -3.62 -15.57 -5.12
N THR A 85 -3.30 -14.45 -4.48
CA THR A 85 -2.25 -14.34 -3.47
C THR A 85 -2.84 -13.83 -2.17
N ASP A 86 -3.55 -14.66 -1.45
CA ASP A 86 -4.15 -14.30 -0.18
C ASP A 86 -3.16 -14.39 1.00
N ARG A 87 -3.66 -14.09 2.19
CA ARG A 87 -2.88 -14.14 3.42
C ARG A 87 -2.22 -15.50 3.65
N GLN A 88 -2.93 -16.59 3.34
CA GLN A 88 -2.45 -17.94 3.61
C GLN A 88 -1.23 -18.28 2.75
N VAL A 89 -1.19 -17.83 1.49
CA VAL A 89 -0.02 -18.02 0.61
C VAL A 89 1.26 -17.45 1.24
N PHE A 90 1.18 -16.29 1.88
CA PHE A 90 2.34 -15.74 2.59
C PHE A 90 2.68 -16.54 3.84
N LEU A 91 1.68 -16.92 4.65
CA LEU A 91 1.91 -17.67 5.89
C LEU A 91 2.56 -19.02 5.63
N ASP A 92 2.17 -19.72 4.56
CA ASP A 92 2.72 -21.01 4.17
C ASP A 92 4.19 -20.91 3.70
N ASN A 93 4.65 -19.69 3.45
CA ASN A 93 6.01 -19.41 2.97
C ASN A 93 6.88 -18.64 3.99
N ILE A 94 6.43 -18.50 5.23
CA ILE A 94 7.28 -17.99 6.32
C ILE A 94 8.48 -18.92 6.49
N ASP A 95 9.65 -18.33 6.71
CA ASP A 95 10.96 -18.97 6.83
C ASP A 95 11.45 -19.71 5.56
N LYS A 96 10.84 -19.39 4.40
CA LYS A 96 11.26 -19.91 3.09
C LYS A 96 11.82 -18.80 2.21
N ASP A 97 12.56 -19.23 1.19
CA ASP A 97 13.14 -18.33 0.20
C ASP A 97 12.07 -17.63 -0.64
N VAL A 98 12.32 -16.38 -0.93
CA VAL A 98 11.50 -15.55 -1.80
C VAL A 98 12.36 -14.68 -2.70
N TRP A 99 11.97 -14.59 -3.96
CA TRP A 99 12.46 -13.59 -4.90
C TRP A 99 11.39 -12.50 -5.08
N ILE A 100 11.81 -11.25 -5.15
CA ILE A 100 10.93 -10.08 -5.25
C ILE A 100 11.50 -9.10 -6.25
N ARG A 101 10.68 -8.60 -7.17
CA ARG A 101 10.94 -7.39 -7.93
C ARG A 101 10.24 -6.24 -7.24
N GLY A 102 10.98 -5.22 -6.78
CA GLY A 102 10.43 -4.11 -6.02
C GLY A 102 11.14 -2.80 -6.27
N CYS A 103 10.43 -1.68 -6.03
CA CYS A 103 10.90 -0.31 -6.24
C CYS A 103 11.18 0.38 -4.92
N LEU A 104 12.34 1.05 -4.81
CA LEU A 104 12.81 1.66 -3.58
C LEU A 104 11.95 2.85 -3.14
N SER A 105 11.95 3.14 -1.85
CA SER A 105 11.30 4.32 -1.29
C SER A 105 11.96 5.62 -1.77
N LYS A 106 11.15 6.60 -2.19
CA LYS A 106 11.60 7.98 -2.46
C LYS A 106 11.82 8.79 -1.19
N THR A 107 11.17 8.41 -0.10
CA THR A 107 11.17 9.17 1.16
C THR A 107 12.40 8.92 2.01
N GLY A 108 13.38 8.17 1.49
CA GLY A 108 14.60 7.84 2.23
C GLY A 108 14.40 6.86 3.37
N LYS A 109 13.26 6.17 3.46
CA LYS A 109 13.08 5.07 4.42
C LYS A 109 14.10 3.98 4.09
N PRO A 110 15.00 3.66 5.03
CA PRO A 110 15.96 2.60 4.80
C PRO A 110 15.25 1.25 4.69
N ASN A 111 15.75 0.38 3.83
CA ASN A 111 15.27 -0.99 3.69
C ASN A 111 13.75 -1.10 3.49
N ALA A 112 13.18 -0.21 2.65
CA ALA A 112 11.78 -0.21 2.30
C ALA A 112 11.58 -0.14 0.78
N ALA A 113 10.69 -0.99 0.26
CA ALA A 113 10.34 -1.04 -1.14
C ALA A 113 8.85 -1.37 -1.33
N ALA A 114 8.29 -1.01 -2.49
CA ALA A 114 7.02 -1.55 -2.96
C ALA A 114 7.30 -2.81 -3.76
N ALA A 115 6.68 -3.93 -3.40
CA ALA A 115 6.74 -5.14 -4.20
C ALA A 115 5.85 -5.00 -5.44
N GLY A 116 6.36 -5.34 -6.61
CA GLY A 116 5.59 -5.48 -7.85
C GLY A 116 5.19 -6.93 -8.09
N THR A 117 6.20 -7.80 -8.18
CA THR A 117 6.03 -9.24 -8.32
C THR A 117 6.86 -9.97 -7.29
N LEU A 118 6.45 -11.18 -6.93
CA LEU A 118 7.24 -12.10 -6.13
C LEU A 118 7.10 -13.53 -6.63
N LYS A 119 8.05 -14.35 -6.21
CA LYS A 119 8.07 -15.79 -6.48
C LYS A 119 8.62 -16.50 -5.25
N PHE A 120 7.85 -17.45 -4.73
CA PHE A 120 8.30 -18.37 -3.69
C PHE A 120 9.01 -19.59 -4.30
N SER A 121 9.41 -20.54 -3.48
CA SER A 121 10.08 -21.78 -3.91
C SER A 121 9.23 -22.65 -4.83
N ASP A 122 7.91 -22.43 -4.91
CA ASP A 122 7.02 -23.09 -5.85
C ASP A 122 7.21 -22.63 -7.32
N GLY A 123 8.01 -21.59 -7.54
CA GLY A 123 8.32 -21.05 -8.86
C GLY A 123 7.19 -20.25 -9.50
N VAL A 124 6.04 -20.07 -8.83
CA VAL A 124 4.91 -19.30 -9.37
C VAL A 124 5.17 -17.81 -9.23
N LEU A 125 5.15 -17.09 -10.35
CA LEU A 125 5.23 -15.63 -10.36
C LEU A 125 3.88 -15.03 -9.98
N ARG A 126 3.88 -14.19 -8.94
CA ARG A 126 2.68 -13.53 -8.41
C ARG A 126 2.80 -12.03 -8.50
N GLN A 127 1.77 -11.39 -9.05
CA GLN A 127 1.66 -9.94 -9.00
C GLN A 127 1.08 -9.52 -7.65
N VAL A 128 1.87 -8.83 -6.85
CA VAL A 128 1.52 -8.39 -5.50
C VAL A 128 1.51 -6.88 -5.34
N GLY A 129 1.88 -6.16 -6.38
CA GLY A 129 1.89 -4.71 -6.43
C GLY A 129 1.93 -4.19 -7.87
N GLN A 130 2.13 -2.89 -8.01
CA GLN A 130 2.19 -2.24 -9.30
C GLN A 130 3.47 -2.69 -10.04
N LEU A 131 3.28 -3.21 -11.24
CA LEU A 131 4.41 -3.49 -12.13
C LEU A 131 4.98 -2.16 -12.63
N GLN A 132 6.29 -2.06 -12.62
CA GLN A 132 7.03 -1.00 -13.27
C GLN A 132 7.97 -1.69 -14.27
N ASP A 133 7.76 -1.39 -15.54
CA ASP A 133 8.60 -1.86 -16.64
C ASP A 133 9.91 -1.06 -16.71
#